data_cbc35b681535e5013b5d44e0150b82e9
#
_entry.id   cbc35b681535e5013b5d44e0150b82e9
#
_cell.length_a   1.000
_cell.length_b   1.000
_cell.length_c   1.000
_cell.angle_alpha   90.00
_cell.angle_beta   90.00
_cell.angle_gamma   90.00
#
_symmetry.space_group_name_H-M   'P 1'
#
loop_
_entity.id
_entity.type
_entity.pdbx_description
1 polymer ?
#
loop_
_entity_poly.entity_id
_entity_poly.type
_entity_poly.pdbx_seq_one_letter_code
_entity_poly.pdbx_strand_id
1 'polypeptide(L)'
;MKSIIYLLCACLVACLFSTGCKHTIDYEKSSSVQLTTLLQDSLIRYNPQEVEMLLEKAKRQAQDSTEYYYAEAVHSSLLMTRQQEDSAFYYINRCEKFCLRLPELLPIHYLTLGIVENNKASLLENANQPLSAKTAYEKSIQYYQKGNMHKRLPNVYNNLGYVYYTLNDLPMQAYCYRKALFICDSLSLPQIYRYNSYFMLAFCYVQLKNYTQAHYYLNKVYPQKNNMPLYNRYFLLNTFVNFYYYQKKYEESWNYLMKIFDEVAQRKNDMPLEYATLEANYADLSIKLNKDLDKAKDYLQKAKSYFQSIKGIISIYYIMTMELELALKQNDLQTAAHLVQQISHDSTLNVPINYQQRRNEILTEYYKRIGNYHKALEILETQLPIEDSIRSEEHNNYVAELDLRYKNDTTHLKNRIMINNQKNEIKTLQLEVALGTVLILGLIVYFIEYKRRVRKNQQQEFKQHIYEISKLKMQNIREKISPHFLFNVLNNEINQH
;
A
#
# COMPACT_ATOMS: atom_id res chain seq x y z
N MET A 1 -17.02 57.65 -4.31
CA MET A 1 -17.04 56.39 -3.49
C MET A 1 -17.97 55.30 -4.06
N LYS A 2 -19.21 55.59 -4.48
CA LYS A 2 -20.10 54.59 -5.08
C LYS A 2 -19.49 53.92 -6.34
N SER A 3 -18.84 54.69 -7.20
CA SER A 3 -18.25 54.16 -8.45
C SER A 3 -17.06 53.21 -8.20
N ILE A 4 -16.26 53.39 -7.15
CA ILE A 4 -15.15 52.53 -6.80
C ILE A 4 -15.64 51.19 -6.20
N ILE A 5 -16.73 51.23 -5.42
CA ILE A 5 -17.37 50.01 -4.88
C ILE A 5 -17.97 49.17 -5.99
N TYR A 6 -18.63 49.82 -7.00
CA TYR A 6 -19.13 49.10 -8.17
C TYR A 6 -18.03 48.51 -9.04
N LEU A 7 -16.88 49.19 -9.16
CA LEU A 7 -15.71 48.68 -9.89
C LEU A 7 -15.09 47.47 -9.18
N LEU A 8 -14.91 47.54 -7.84
CA LEU A 8 -14.41 46.44 -7.03
C LEU A 8 -15.38 45.25 -7.02
N CYS A 9 -16.68 45.47 -6.92
CA CYS A 9 -17.65 44.38 -7.05
C CYS A 9 -17.68 43.79 -8.47
N ALA A 10 -17.55 44.60 -9.53
CA ALA A 10 -17.48 44.11 -10.90
C ALA A 10 -16.19 43.32 -11.16
N CYS A 11 -15.03 43.74 -10.61
CA CYS A 11 -13.78 42.98 -10.67
C CYS A 11 -13.86 41.66 -9.89
N LEU A 12 -14.46 41.62 -8.70
CA LEU A 12 -14.69 40.40 -7.92
C LEU A 12 -15.65 39.43 -8.66
N VAL A 13 -16.70 39.94 -9.25
CA VAL A 13 -17.63 39.14 -10.07
C VAL A 13 -16.94 38.67 -11.36
N ALA A 14 -16.13 39.51 -12.02
CA ALA A 14 -15.35 39.08 -13.19
C ALA A 14 -14.28 38.06 -12.86
N CYS A 15 -13.61 38.15 -11.68
CA CYS A 15 -12.71 37.12 -11.19
C CYS A 15 -13.42 35.81 -10.83
N LEU A 16 -14.69 35.86 -10.39
CA LEU A 16 -15.50 34.65 -10.13
C LEU A 16 -16.03 34.01 -11.42
N PHE A 17 -16.19 34.79 -12.52
CA PHE A 17 -16.60 34.27 -13.81
C PHE A 17 -15.47 33.96 -14.77
N SER A 18 -14.22 34.41 -14.51
CA SER A 18 -13.05 34.10 -15.33
C SER A 18 -12.36 32.78 -14.91
N THR A 19 -12.70 32.20 -13.76
CA THR A 19 -12.49 30.76 -13.53
C THR A 19 -13.53 30.04 -14.37
N GLY A 20 -13.28 29.92 -15.68
CA GLY A 20 -14.02 29.05 -16.56
C GLY A 20 -14.14 27.70 -15.86
N CYS A 21 -15.34 27.31 -15.49
CA CYS A 21 -15.63 25.95 -15.07
C CYS A 21 -15.18 25.02 -16.21
N LYS A 22 -13.89 24.60 -16.21
CA LYS A 22 -13.59 23.29 -16.69
C LYS A 22 -14.42 22.41 -15.75
N HIS A 23 -15.48 21.82 -16.24
CA HIS A 23 -16.15 20.71 -15.57
C HIS A 23 -15.07 19.64 -15.35
N THR A 24 -14.32 19.75 -14.26
CA THR A 24 -13.47 18.68 -13.80
C THR A 24 -14.43 17.59 -13.33
N ILE A 25 -14.58 16.56 -14.16
CA ILE A 25 -15.36 15.37 -13.81
C ILE A 25 -14.76 14.86 -12.52
N ASP A 26 -15.54 14.90 -11.44
CA ASP A 26 -15.13 14.37 -10.13
C ASP A 26 -15.34 12.85 -10.14
N TYR A 27 -14.37 12.15 -10.70
CA TYR A 27 -14.42 10.69 -10.83
C TYR A 27 -14.60 9.98 -9.48
N GLU A 28 -14.22 10.60 -8.36
CA GLU A 28 -14.37 9.99 -7.03
C GLU A 28 -15.85 9.84 -6.63
N LYS A 29 -16.73 10.64 -7.18
CA LYS A 29 -18.19 10.57 -6.94
C LYS A 29 -18.93 9.61 -7.87
N SER A 30 -18.28 9.12 -8.93
CA SER A 30 -18.89 8.16 -9.85
C SER A 30 -19.17 6.83 -9.16
N SER A 31 -20.36 6.29 -9.33
CA SER A 31 -20.76 4.98 -8.79
C SER A 31 -19.93 3.84 -9.39
N SER A 32 -19.54 3.95 -10.66
CA SER A 32 -18.66 3.01 -11.34
C SER A 32 -17.26 2.99 -10.70
N VAL A 33 -16.66 4.17 -10.48
CA VAL A 33 -15.32 4.31 -9.88
C VAL A 33 -15.33 3.85 -8.42
N GLN A 34 -16.36 4.21 -7.64
CA GLN A 34 -16.48 3.75 -6.25
C GLN A 34 -16.59 2.24 -6.16
N LEU A 35 -17.44 1.61 -6.98
CA LEU A 35 -17.59 0.16 -7.03
C LEU A 35 -16.28 -0.51 -7.46
N THR A 36 -15.63 -0.02 -8.52
CA THR A 36 -14.35 -0.55 -9.01
C THR A 36 -13.25 -0.45 -7.95
N THR A 37 -13.17 0.68 -7.23
CA THR A 37 -12.20 0.87 -6.15
C THR A 37 -12.45 -0.09 -4.98
N LEU A 38 -13.72 -0.27 -4.60
CA LEU A 38 -14.09 -1.24 -3.57
C LEU A 38 -13.69 -2.66 -3.97
N LEU A 39 -13.95 -3.06 -5.20
CA LEU A 39 -13.59 -4.38 -5.72
C LEU A 39 -12.08 -4.58 -5.75
N GLN A 40 -11.31 -3.59 -6.18
CA GLN A 40 -9.85 -3.64 -6.15
C GLN A 40 -9.30 -3.82 -4.73
N ASP A 41 -9.90 -3.18 -3.74
CA ASP A 41 -9.49 -3.30 -2.33
C ASP A 41 -9.91 -4.66 -1.71
N SER A 42 -10.77 -5.39 -2.38
CA SER A 42 -11.45 -6.56 -1.84
C SER A 42 -11.30 -7.83 -2.68
N LEU A 43 -10.48 -7.81 -3.73
CA LEU A 43 -10.28 -8.94 -4.67
C LEU A 43 -10.01 -10.29 -3.97
N ILE A 44 -9.35 -10.24 -2.80
CA ILE A 44 -9.01 -11.45 -2.02
C ILE A 44 -10.15 -11.89 -1.09
N ARG A 45 -11.17 -11.03 -0.84
CA ARG A 45 -12.22 -11.26 0.17
C ARG A 45 -13.51 -11.82 -0.39
N TYR A 46 -13.79 -11.57 -1.67
CA TYR A 46 -15.02 -11.98 -2.33
C TYR A 46 -14.82 -13.22 -3.18
N ASN A 47 -15.92 -13.94 -3.42
CA ASN A 47 -15.94 -15.01 -4.41
C ASN A 47 -15.58 -14.41 -5.80
N PRO A 48 -14.61 -15.00 -6.53
CA PRO A 48 -14.19 -14.48 -7.83
C PRO A 48 -15.32 -14.30 -8.86
N GLN A 49 -16.35 -15.14 -8.81
CA GLN A 49 -17.53 -15.02 -9.70
C GLN A 49 -18.38 -13.79 -9.37
N GLU A 50 -18.53 -13.49 -8.08
CA GLU A 50 -19.25 -12.30 -7.62
C GLU A 50 -18.49 -11.02 -8.01
N VAL A 51 -17.15 -11.02 -7.85
CA VAL A 51 -16.30 -9.88 -8.26
C VAL A 51 -16.42 -9.63 -9.76
N GLU A 52 -16.44 -10.67 -10.60
CA GLU A 52 -16.61 -10.53 -12.04
C GLU A 52 -17.95 -9.91 -12.41
N MET A 53 -19.04 -10.39 -11.83
CA MET A 53 -20.37 -9.84 -12.04
C MET A 53 -20.45 -8.36 -11.65
N LEU A 54 -19.83 -7.98 -10.52
CA LEU A 54 -19.78 -6.60 -10.04
C LEU A 54 -18.87 -5.71 -10.91
N LEU A 55 -17.78 -6.24 -11.44
CA LEU A 55 -16.94 -5.51 -12.41
C LEU A 55 -17.68 -5.25 -13.73
N GLU A 56 -18.41 -6.23 -14.23
CA GLU A 56 -19.28 -6.03 -15.41
C GLU A 56 -20.38 -4.99 -15.14
N LYS A 57 -20.94 -4.97 -13.93
CA LYS A 57 -21.86 -3.90 -13.51
C LYS A 57 -21.16 -2.52 -13.50
N ALA A 58 -19.94 -2.43 -12.95
CA ALA A 58 -19.18 -1.18 -12.94
C ALA A 58 -18.90 -0.67 -14.36
N LYS A 59 -18.49 -1.57 -15.30
CA LYS A 59 -18.28 -1.23 -16.70
C LYS A 59 -19.54 -0.70 -17.39
N ARG A 60 -20.72 -1.30 -17.10
CA ARG A 60 -22.02 -0.84 -17.64
C ARG A 60 -22.46 0.50 -17.06
N GLN A 61 -22.04 0.84 -15.85
CA GLN A 61 -22.32 2.10 -15.17
C GLN A 61 -21.30 3.21 -15.50
N ALA A 62 -20.23 2.87 -16.22
CA ALA A 62 -19.21 3.82 -16.62
C ALA A 62 -19.81 4.95 -17.48
N GLN A 63 -19.53 6.21 -17.08
CA GLN A 63 -20.04 7.39 -17.75
C GLN A 63 -19.19 7.76 -18.97
N ASP A 64 -17.93 7.37 -18.97
CA ASP A 64 -16.98 7.60 -20.05
C ASP A 64 -15.97 6.46 -20.21
N SER A 65 -15.10 6.58 -21.21
CA SER A 65 -14.03 5.60 -21.48
C SER A 65 -13.02 5.51 -20.32
N THR A 66 -12.79 6.58 -19.57
CA THR A 66 -11.85 6.60 -18.44
C THR A 66 -12.30 5.65 -17.34
N GLU A 67 -13.55 5.74 -16.92
CA GLU A 67 -14.13 4.85 -15.92
C GLU A 67 -14.18 3.40 -16.39
N TYR A 68 -14.53 3.19 -17.67
CA TYR A 68 -14.56 1.87 -18.29
C TYR A 68 -13.18 1.20 -18.27
N TYR A 69 -12.14 1.89 -18.71
CA TYR A 69 -10.78 1.32 -18.74
C TYR A 69 -10.18 1.17 -17.34
N TYR A 70 -10.57 1.98 -16.36
CA TYR A 70 -10.21 1.72 -14.96
C TYR A 70 -10.81 0.40 -14.47
N ALA A 71 -12.08 0.12 -14.76
CA ALA A 71 -12.71 -1.16 -14.41
C ALA A 71 -12.05 -2.35 -15.16
N GLU A 72 -11.64 -2.17 -16.42
CA GLU A 72 -10.88 -3.19 -17.15
C GLU A 72 -9.49 -3.45 -16.54
N ALA A 73 -8.80 -2.43 -16.06
CA ALA A 73 -7.53 -2.62 -15.38
C ALA A 73 -7.69 -3.43 -14.09
N VAL A 74 -8.75 -3.20 -13.31
CA VAL A 74 -9.07 -4.03 -12.13
C VAL A 74 -9.51 -5.44 -12.54
N HIS A 75 -10.21 -5.59 -13.66
CA HIS A 75 -10.57 -6.90 -14.20
C HIS A 75 -9.31 -7.72 -14.56
N SER A 76 -8.29 -7.09 -15.14
CA SER A 76 -7.00 -7.78 -15.39
C SER A 76 -6.39 -8.34 -14.10
N SER A 77 -6.51 -7.63 -12.96
CA SER A 77 -6.04 -8.14 -11.66
C SER A 77 -6.83 -9.37 -11.19
N LEU A 78 -8.15 -9.41 -11.43
CA LEU A 78 -8.96 -10.60 -11.14
C LEU A 78 -8.53 -11.80 -12.00
N LEU A 79 -8.27 -11.59 -13.29
CA LEU A 79 -7.81 -12.64 -14.19
C LEU A 79 -6.44 -13.19 -13.79
N MET A 80 -5.55 -12.32 -13.28
CA MET A 80 -4.26 -12.75 -12.69
C MET A 80 -4.47 -13.68 -11.50
N THR A 81 -5.41 -13.39 -10.60
CA THR A 81 -5.70 -14.28 -9.46
C THR A 81 -6.28 -15.64 -9.89
N ARG A 82 -6.87 -15.71 -11.10
CA ARG A 82 -7.39 -16.94 -11.70
C ARG A 82 -6.39 -17.66 -12.60
N GLN A 83 -5.15 -17.18 -12.68
CA GLN A 83 -4.11 -17.72 -13.58
C GLN A 83 -4.50 -17.68 -15.08
N GLN A 84 -5.36 -16.74 -15.46
CA GLN A 84 -5.79 -16.52 -16.85
C GLN A 84 -4.91 -15.43 -17.50
N GLU A 85 -3.64 -15.75 -17.69
CA GLU A 85 -2.61 -14.78 -18.06
C GLU A 85 -2.83 -14.15 -19.44
N ASP A 86 -3.22 -14.92 -20.45
CA ASP A 86 -3.49 -14.41 -21.80
C ASP A 86 -4.64 -13.39 -21.81
N SER A 87 -5.71 -13.69 -21.07
CA SER A 87 -6.84 -12.78 -20.91
C SER A 87 -6.44 -11.52 -20.14
N ALA A 88 -5.65 -11.67 -19.08
CA ALA A 88 -5.13 -10.53 -18.32
C ALA A 88 -4.26 -9.63 -19.21
N PHE A 89 -3.37 -10.21 -19.99
CA PHE A 89 -2.49 -9.48 -20.92
C PHE A 89 -3.28 -8.69 -21.97
N TYR A 90 -4.38 -9.24 -22.48
CA TYR A 90 -5.26 -8.54 -23.41
C TYR A 90 -5.81 -7.24 -22.79
N TYR A 91 -6.35 -7.31 -21.57
CA TYR A 91 -6.90 -6.14 -20.89
C TYR A 91 -5.81 -5.13 -20.50
N ILE A 92 -4.66 -5.59 -20.02
CA ILE A 92 -3.49 -4.77 -19.73
C ILE A 92 -3.11 -3.90 -20.93
N ASN A 93 -2.94 -4.52 -22.12
CA ASN A 93 -2.55 -3.83 -23.34
C ASN A 93 -3.61 -2.81 -23.80
N ARG A 94 -4.90 -3.12 -23.65
CA ARG A 94 -5.99 -2.18 -23.99
C ARG A 94 -5.96 -0.95 -23.11
N CYS A 95 -5.84 -1.14 -21.80
CA CYS A 95 -5.80 -0.04 -20.82
C CYS A 95 -4.55 0.84 -21.03
N GLU A 96 -3.38 0.23 -21.25
CA GLU A 96 -2.15 0.95 -21.53
C GLU A 96 -2.28 1.81 -22.79
N LYS A 97 -2.74 1.21 -23.91
CA LYS A 97 -2.95 1.94 -25.18
C LYS A 97 -3.95 3.08 -25.05
N PHE A 98 -5.01 2.92 -24.28
CA PHE A 98 -5.97 3.99 -24.02
C PHE A 98 -5.31 5.15 -23.30
N CYS A 99 -4.69 4.91 -22.15
CA CYS A 99 -4.09 5.97 -21.35
C CYS A 99 -2.96 6.71 -22.10
N LEU A 100 -2.11 6.00 -22.84
CA LEU A 100 -0.99 6.61 -23.56
C LEU A 100 -1.40 7.47 -24.78
N ARG A 101 -2.65 7.38 -25.24
CA ARG A 101 -3.18 8.23 -26.32
C ARG A 101 -3.78 9.54 -25.84
N LEU A 102 -3.97 9.69 -24.53
CA LEU A 102 -4.57 10.88 -23.97
C LEU A 102 -3.58 12.05 -23.98
N PRO A 103 -3.99 13.25 -24.35
CA PRO A 103 -3.13 14.44 -24.39
C PRO A 103 -2.71 14.88 -22.97
N GLU A 104 -3.52 14.60 -21.97
CA GLU A 104 -3.28 14.93 -20.57
C GLU A 104 -3.80 13.80 -19.68
N LEU A 105 -2.99 13.41 -18.69
CA LEU A 105 -3.33 12.34 -17.76
C LEU A 105 -3.89 12.92 -16.45
N LEU A 106 -5.08 12.48 -16.08
CA LEU A 106 -5.72 12.77 -14.80
C LEU A 106 -5.29 11.75 -13.73
N PRO A 107 -5.53 12.00 -12.42
CA PRO A 107 -5.19 11.07 -11.34
C PRO A 107 -5.71 9.64 -11.57
N ILE A 108 -6.92 9.46 -12.10
CA ILE A 108 -7.51 8.16 -12.41
C ILE A 108 -6.76 7.42 -13.55
N HIS A 109 -6.20 8.14 -14.52
CA HIS A 109 -5.37 7.53 -15.57
C HIS A 109 -4.04 7.03 -14.99
N TYR A 110 -3.43 7.79 -14.06
CA TYR A 110 -2.25 7.33 -13.34
C TYR A 110 -2.56 6.11 -12.46
N LEU A 111 -3.74 6.07 -11.83
CA LEU A 111 -4.20 4.89 -11.08
C LEU A 111 -4.31 3.67 -12.00
N THR A 112 -4.95 3.83 -13.16
CA THR A 112 -5.10 2.79 -14.18
C THR A 112 -3.74 2.28 -14.66
N LEU A 113 -2.83 3.17 -15.04
CA LEU A 113 -1.46 2.81 -15.46
C LEU A 113 -0.66 2.14 -14.33
N GLY A 114 -0.85 2.55 -13.08
CA GLY A 114 -0.23 1.91 -11.93
C GLY A 114 -0.67 0.46 -11.77
N ILE A 115 -1.96 0.16 -11.96
CA ILE A 115 -2.48 -1.22 -11.95
C ILE A 115 -1.92 -2.02 -13.12
N VAL A 116 -1.96 -1.45 -14.31
CA VAL A 116 -1.47 -2.07 -15.56
C VAL A 116 -0.01 -2.49 -15.42
N GLU A 117 0.87 -1.59 -14.98
CA GLU A 117 2.29 -1.91 -14.82
C GLU A 117 2.55 -2.92 -13.68
N ASN A 118 1.76 -2.87 -12.58
CA ASN A 118 1.84 -3.88 -11.54
C ASN A 118 1.47 -5.27 -12.05
N ASN A 119 0.39 -5.40 -12.81
CA ASN A 119 -0.06 -6.68 -13.35
C ASN A 119 0.88 -7.18 -14.45
N LYS A 120 1.41 -6.29 -15.30
CA LYS A 120 2.43 -6.60 -16.28
C LYS A 120 3.72 -7.13 -15.63
N ALA A 121 4.13 -6.52 -14.51
CA ALA A 121 5.26 -6.99 -13.73
C ALA A 121 5.04 -8.40 -13.20
N SER A 122 3.84 -8.71 -12.69
CA SER A 122 3.51 -10.05 -12.21
C SER A 122 3.52 -11.11 -13.35
N LEU A 123 3.06 -10.76 -14.56
CA LEU A 123 3.19 -11.64 -15.73
C LEU A 123 4.67 -11.91 -16.08
N LEU A 124 5.51 -10.88 -15.99
CA LEU A 124 6.96 -11.01 -16.24
C LEU A 124 7.65 -11.87 -15.17
N GLU A 125 7.21 -11.80 -13.90
CA GLU A 125 7.67 -12.72 -12.85
C GLU A 125 7.32 -14.17 -13.19
N ASN A 126 6.06 -14.44 -13.56
CA ASN A 126 5.61 -15.78 -13.93
C ASN A 126 6.38 -16.32 -15.17
N ALA A 127 6.75 -15.41 -16.09
CA ALA A 127 7.60 -15.73 -17.24
C ALA A 127 9.09 -15.86 -16.90
N ASN A 128 9.48 -15.83 -15.61
CA ASN A 128 10.86 -15.87 -15.13
C ASN A 128 11.77 -14.77 -15.73
N GLN A 129 11.22 -13.54 -15.84
CA GLN A 129 11.93 -12.34 -16.31
C GLN A 129 12.06 -11.28 -15.19
N PRO A 130 12.82 -11.55 -14.11
CA PRO A 130 12.82 -10.71 -12.91
C PRO A 130 13.34 -9.29 -13.15
N LEU A 131 14.28 -9.06 -14.05
CA LEU A 131 14.79 -7.72 -14.37
C LEU A 131 13.73 -6.85 -15.07
N SER A 132 12.96 -7.45 -15.98
CA SER A 132 11.84 -6.78 -16.66
C SER A 132 10.71 -6.51 -15.68
N ALA A 133 10.39 -7.46 -14.79
CA ALA A 133 9.41 -7.32 -13.72
C ALA A 133 9.77 -6.16 -12.76
N LYS A 134 11.04 -6.09 -12.34
CA LYS A 134 11.55 -4.98 -11.53
C LYS A 134 11.24 -3.63 -12.18
N THR A 135 11.59 -3.47 -13.46
CA THR A 135 11.37 -2.21 -14.20
C THR A 135 9.88 -1.85 -14.26
N ALA A 136 9.00 -2.82 -14.46
CA ALA A 136 7.55 -2.59 -14.51
C ALA A 136 6.99 -2.21 -13.12
N TYR A 137 7.43 -2.85 -12.02
CA TYR A 137 7.05 -2.42 -10.67
C TYR A 137 7.53 -1.01 -10.33
N GLU A 138 8.75 -0.65 -10.72
CA GLU A 138 9.27 0.71 -10.54
C GLU A 138 8.42 1.75 -11.29
N LYS A 139 7.96 1.45 -12.52
CA LYS A 139 6.99 2.30 -13.25
C LYS A 139 5.63 2.38 -12.54
N SER A 140 5.13 1.26 -12.03
CA SER A 140 3.89 1.25 -11.24
C SER A 140 3.98 2.18 -10.04
N ILE A 141 5.10 2.14 -9.29
CA ILE A 141 5.37 3.06 -8.17
C ILE A 141 5.33 4.52 -8.64
N GLN A 142 6.00 4.84 -9.76
CA GLN A 142 6.01 6.20 -10.31
C GLN A 142 4.60 6.68 -10.69
N TYR A 143 3.79 5.84 -11.32
CA TYR A 143 2.42 6.18 -11.69
C TYR A 143 1.53 6.40 -10.45
N TYR A 144 1.60 5.54 -9.45
CA TYR A 144 0.84 5.74 -8.21
C TYR A 144 1.27 7.00 -7.45
N GLN A 145 2.57 7.36 -7.47
CA GLN A 145 3.06 8.62 -6.89
C GLN A 145 2.52 9.84 -7.65
N LYS A 146 2.57 9.84 -9.00
CA LYS A 146 2.04 10.92 -9.84
C LYS A 146 0.53 11.10 -9.68
N GLY A 147 -0.20 9.99 -9.49
CA GLY A 147 -1.64 9.99 -9.22
C GLY A 147 -2.02 10.29 -7.78
N ASN A 148 -1.04 10.51 -6.88
CA ASN A 148 -1.25 10.68 -5.42
C ASN A 148 -1.94 9.47 -4.75
N MET A 149 -1.77 8.26 -5.32
CA MET A 149 -2.39 7.01 -4.85
C MET A 149 -1.50 6.23 -3.88
N HIS A 150 -0.99 6.93 -2.85
CA HIS A 150 0.01 6.39 -1.93
C HIS A 150 -0.43 5.12 -1.18
N LYS A 151 -1.73 4.92 -0.96
CA LYS A 151 -2.27 3.71 -0.31
C LYS A 151 -2.03 2.41 -1.11
N ARG A 152 -1.71 2.51 -2.41
CA ARG A 152 -1.41 1.36 -3.28
C ARG A 152 0.05 0.93 -3.21
N LEU A 153 0.95 1.83 -2.83
CA LEU A 153 2.38 1.61 -2.83
C LEU A 153 2.85 0.43 -1.96
N PRO A 154 2.28 0.14 -0.76
CA PRO A 154 2.73 -0.98 0.04
C PRO A 154 2.69 -2.32 -0.69
N ASN A 155 1.63 -2.57 -1.45
CA ASN A 155 1.50 -3.82 -2.22
C ASN A 155 2.57 -3.92 -3.31
N VAL A 156 2.80 -2.82 -4.04
CA VAL A 156 3.81 -2.81 -5.12
C VAL A 156 5.23 -2.96 -4.55
N TYR A 157 5.53 -2.32 -3.41
CA TYR A 157 6.82 -2.54 -2.73
C TYR A 157 6.98 -3.98 -2.23
N ASN A 158 5.91 -4.63 -1.74
CA ASN A 158 5.97 -6.03 -1.36
C ASN A 158 6.27 -6.93 -2.58
N ASN A 159 5.63 -6.70 -3.71
CA ASN A 159 5.89 -7.44 -4.94
C ASN A 159 7.31 -7.20 -5.45
N LEU A 160 7.76 -5.94 -5.48
CA LEU A 160 9.13 -5.59 -5.85
C LEU A 160 10.16 -6.24 -4.90
N GLY A 161 9.85 -6.35 -3.61
CA GLY A 161 10.68 -7.07 -2.64
C GLY A 161 10.81 -8.55 -2.97
N TYR A 162 9.74 -9.18 -3.48
CA TYR A 162 9.83 -10.56 -3.95
C TYR A 162 10.70 -10.70 -5.21
N VAL A 163 10.64 -9.75 -6.14
CA VAL A 163 11.57 -9.72 -7.29
C VAL A 163 13.01 -9.62 -6.85
N TYR A 164 13.33 -8.78 -5.86
CA TYR A 164 14.68 -8.72 -5.31
C TYR A 164 15.11 -10.03 -4.62
N TYR A 165 14.17 -10.77 -4.02
CA TYR A 165 14.45 -12.13 -3.55
C TYR A 165 14.87 -13.06 -4.69
N THR A 166 14.15 -13.05 -5.83
CA THR A 166 14.51 -13.89 -6.99
C THR A 166 15.84 -13.47 -7.64
N LEU A 167 16.22 -12.20 -7.48
CA LEU A 167 17.52 -11.65 -7.92
C LEU A 167 18.65 -11.88 -6.89
N ASN A 168 18.36 -12.53 -5.76
CA ASN A 168 19.26 -12.74 -4.64
C ASN A 168 19.82 -11.43 -4.03
N ASP A 169 19.06 -10.33 -4.11
CA ASP A 169 19.41 -9.03 -3.51
C ASP A 169 18.64 -8.85 -2.19
N LEU A 170 19.10 -9.55 -1.14
CA LEU A 170 18.46 -9.53 0.19
C LEU A 170 18.40 -8.12 0.83
N PRO A 171 19.42 -7.25 0.68
CA PRO A 171 19.35 -5.89 1.19
C PRO A 171 18.21 -5.06 0.56
N MET A 172 18.05 -5.12 -0.76
CA MET A 172 16.98 -4.42 -1.46
C MET A 172 15.61 -5.03 -1.18
N GLN A 173 15.54 -6.35 -1.01
CA GLN A 173 14.34 -7.04 -0.51
C GLN A 173 13.89 -6.45 0.83
N ALA A 174 14.78 -6.40 1.82
CA ALA A 174 14.51 -5.84 3.14
C ALA A 174 14.11 -4.35 3.07
N TYR A 175 14.78 -3.58 2.21
CA TYR A 175 14.43 -2.17 1.96
C TYR A 175 12.99 -2.02 1.47
N CYS A 176 12.57 -2.82 0.49
CA CYS A 176 11.22 -2.76 -0.07
C CYS A 176 10.14 -3.03 0.98
N TYR A 177 10.29 -4.08 1.79
CA TYR A 177 9.32 -4.41 2.83
C TYR A 177 9.28 -3.35 3.94
N ARG A 178 10.43 -2.79 4.34
CA ARG A 178 10.46 -1.65 5.28
C ARG A 178 9.78 -0.41 4.72
N LYS A 179 9.98 -0.14 3.42
CA LYS A 179 9.32 0.98 2.74
C LYS A 179 7.80 0.82 2.72
N ALA A 180 7.32 -0.40 2.46
CA ALA A 180 5.89 -0.73 2.53
C ALA A 180 5.34 -0.48 3.95
N LEU A 181 6.02 -0.95 5.00
CA LEU A 181 5.62 -0.71 6.39
C LEU A 181 5.58 0.77 6.74
N PHE A 182 6.62 1.52 6.34
CA PHE A 182 6.65 2.96 6.58
C PHE A 182 5.45 3.69 5.96
N ILE A 183 5.09 3.35 4.73
CA ILE A 183 3.93 3.95 4.06
C ILE A 183 2.64 3.56 4.79
N CYS A 184 2.50 2.30 5.21
CA CYS A 184 1.35 1.86 6.01
C CYS A 184 1.22 2.65 7.31
N ASP A 185 2.33 2.93 7.99
CA ASP A 185 2.34 3.69 9.25
C ASP A 185 2.04 5.17 9.00
N SER A 186 2.65 5.77 7.97
CA SER A 186 2.45 7.18 7.61
C SER A 186 1.00 7.50 7.24
N LEU A 187 0.31 6.56 6.58
CA LEU A 187 -1.08 6.69 6.16
C LEU A 187 -2.07 6.08 7.14
N SER A 188 -1.61 5.55 8.28
CA SER A 188 -2.46 4.85 9.27
C SER A 188 -3.34 3.77 8.65
N LEU A 189 -2.79 3.00 7.68
CA LEU A 189 -3.54 1.97 6.98
C LEU A 189 -3.94 0.83 7.92
N PRO A 190 -5.03 0.09 7.63
CA PRO A 190 -5.43 -1.09 8.38
C PRO A 190 -4.32 -2.13 8.50
N GLN A 191 -4.31 -2.88 9.59
CA GLN A 191 -3.26 -3.87 9.90
C GLN A 191 -3.04 -4.90 8.80
N ILE A 192 -4.08 -5.26 8.06
CA ILE A 192 -4.02 -6.25 6.98
C ILE A 192 -2.98 -5.89 5.90
N TYR A 193 -2.75 -4.59 5.64
CA TYR A 193 -1.74 -4.14 4.68
C TYR A 193 -0.29 -4.37 5.16
N ARG A 194 -0.09 -4.59 6.49
CA ARG A 194 1.23 -4.79 7.09
C ARG A 194 1.63 -6.26 7.18
N TYR A 195 0.68 -7.19 7.21
CA TYR A 195 0.97 -8.61 7.46
C TYR A 195 2.02 -9.14 6.49
N ASN A 196 1.80 -8.94 5.19
CA ASN A 196 2.73 -9.44 4.18
C ASN A 196 4.14 -8.88 4.38
N SER A 197 4.27 -7.58 4.59
CA SER A 197 5.56 -6.93 4.83
C SER A 197 6.27 -7.45 6.09
N TYR A 198 5.53 -7.73 7.17
CA TYR A 198 6.12 -8.22 8.41
C TYR A 198 6.72 -9.63 8.26
N PHE A 199 5.96 -10.59 7.73
CA PHE A 199 6.50 -11.95 7.63
C PHE A 199 7.52 -12.09 6.49
N MET A 200 7.37 -11.36 5.38
CA MET A 200 8.39 -11.36 4.34
C MET A 200 9.69 -10.70 4.80
N LEU A 201 9.60 -9.63 5.59
CA LEU A 201 10.78 -9.02 6.21
C LEU A 201 11.42 -9.95 7.24
N ALA A 202 10.62 -10.63 8.06
CA ALA A 202 11.11 -11.64 8.97
C ALA A 202 11.82 -12.79 8.23
N PHE A 203 11.25 -13.27 7.13
CA PHE A 203 11.84 -14.28 6.28
C PHE A 203 13.18 -13.81 5.68
N CYS A 204 13.25 -12.58 5.18
CA CYS A 204 14.49 -11.98 4.71
C CYS A 204 15.57 -11.95 5.82
N TYR A 205 15.20 -11.54 7.03
CA TYR A 205 16.14 -11.56 8.16
C TYR A 205 16.56 -12.97 8.63
N VAL A 206 15.71 -13.98 8.44
CA VAL A 206 16.11 -15.39 8.65
C VAL A 206 17.22 -15.75 7.67
N GLN A 207 17.10 -15.39 6.40
CA GLN A 207 18.14 -15.66 5.39
C GLN A 207 19.43 -14.90 5.65
N LEU A 208 19.33 -13.64 6.12
CA LEU A 208 20.47 -12.84 6.57
C LEU A 208 21.07 -13.34 7.91
N LYS A 209 20.56 -14.43 8.48
CA LYS A 209 20.94 -14.96 9.81
C LYS A 209 20.80 -13.95 10.95
N ASN A 210 20.03 -12.85 10.72
CA ASN A 210 19.71 -11.87 11.75
C ASN A 210 18.44 -12.29 12.51
N TYR A 211 18.60 -13.34 13.34
CA TYR A 211 17.46 -13.93 14.06
C TYR A 211 16.80 -12.98 15.06
N THR A 212 17.53 -12.01 15.59
CA THR A 212 16.97 -10.98 16.49
C THR A 212 15.94 -10.13 15.77
N GLN A 213 16.24 -9.64 14.57
CA GLN A 213 15.31 -8.86 13.77
C GLN A 213 14.15 -9.72 13.23
N ALA A 214 14.44 -10.94 12.78
CA ALA A 214 13.41 -11.88 12.37
C ALA A 214 12.38 -12.11 13.48
N HIS A 215 12.83 -12.42 14.69
CA HIS A 215 11.98 -12.64 15.85
C HIS A 215 11.15 -11.39 16.22
N TYR A 216 11.76 -10.21 16.16
CA TYR A 216 11.07 -8.96 16.41
C TYR A 216 9.85 -8.76 15.49
N TYR A 217 10.03 -8.98 14.18
CA TYR A 217 8.93 -8.80 13.21
C TYR A 217 7.87 -9.90 13.32
N LEU A 218 8.26 -11.14 13.56
CA LEU A 218 7.34 -12.24 13.80
C LEU A 218 6.47 -11.99 15.02
N ASN A 219 7.06 -11.56 16.13
CA ASN A 219 6.32 -11.30 17.38
C ASN A 219 5.37 -10.09 17.30
N LYS A 220 5.64 -9.15 16.43
CA LYS A 220 4.68 -8.04 16.17
C LYS A 220 3.33 -8.53 15.65
N VAL A 221 3.34 -9.62 14.92
CA VAL A 221 2.16 -10.12 14.18
C VAL A 221 1.55 -11.33 14.85
N TYR A 222 2.34 -12.15 15.52
CA TYR A 222 1.91 -13.42 16.13
C TYR A 222 0.70 -13.32 17.07
N PRO A 223 0.54 -12.28 17.93
CA PRO A 223 -0.64 -12.14 18.78
C PRO A 223 -1.97 -12.10 18.02
N GLN A 224 -1.93 -11.68 16.77
CA GLN A 224 -3.11 -11.49 15.92
C GLN A 224 -3.41 -12.69 15.01
N LYS A 225 -2.63 -13.78 15.10
CA LYS A 225 -2.71 -14.93 14.20
C LYS A 225 -4.12 -15.51 14.05
N ASN A 226 -4.92 -15.55 15.14
CA ASN A 226 -6.27 -16.12 15.12
C ASN A 226 -7.27 -15.25 14.34
N ASN A 227 -7.00 -13.95 14.19
CA ASN A 227 -7.85 -12.99 13.47
C ASN A 227 -7.41 -12.82 12.01
N MET A 228 -6.38 -13.54 11.57
CA MET A 228 -5.88 -13.46 10.21
C MET A 228 -6.62 -14.41 9.27
N PRO A 229 -6.79 -14.06 7.99
CA PRO A 229 -7.11 -15.02 6.95
C PRO A 229 -6.14 -16.20 6.96
N LEU A 230 -6.63 -17.40 6.58
CA LEU A 230 -5.81 -18.63 6.63
C LEU A 230 -4.50 -18.49 5.82
N TYR A 231 -4.56 -17.86 4.67
CA TYR A 231 -3.40 -17.59 3.82
C TYR A 231 -2.29 -16.80 4.57
N ASN A 232 -2.66 -15.71 5.25
CA ASN A 232 -1.70 -14.92 6.03
C ASN A 232 -1.18 -15.70 7.25
N ARG A 233 -2.03 -16.50 7.89
CA ARG A 233 -1.64 -17.35 9.01
C ARG A 233 -0.67 -18.44 8.59
N TYR A 234 -0.89 -19.03 7.41
CA TYR A 234 0.05 -19.96 6.80
C TYR A 234 1.45 -19.31 6.64
N PHE A 235 1.53 -18.16 5.98
CA PHE A 235 2.82 -17.48 5.78
C PHE A 235 3.53 -17.14 7.10
N LEU A 236 2.78 -16.64 8.08
CA LEU A 236 3.32 -16.35 9.40
C LEU A 236 3.92 -17.59 10.06
N LEU A 237 3.15 -18.68 10.15
CA LEU A 237 3.58 -19.90 10.84
C LEU A 237 4.66 -20.63 10.06
N ASN A 238 4.61 -20.65 8.73
CA ASN A 238 5.68 -21.20 7.90
C ASN A 238 6.98 -20.38 8.01
N THR A 239 6.91 -19.07 8.23
CA THR A 239 8.10 -18.27 8.53
C THR A 239 8.71 -18.63 9.89
N PHE A 240 7.87 -18.96 10.91
CA PHE A 240 8.37 -19.53 12.17
C PHE A 240 9.01 -20.91 11.97
N VAL A 241 8.45 -21.76 11.10
CA VAL A 241 9.08 -23.05 10.74
C VAL A 241 10.49 -22.79 10.24
N ASN A 242 10.66 -21.91 9.25
CA ASN A 242 11.97 -21.57 8.70
C ASN A 242 12.88 -20.92 9.75
N PHE A 243 12.36 -20.01 10.57
CA PHE A 243 13.12 -19.33 11.63
C PHE A 243 13.78 -20.31 12.60
N TYR A 244 13.06 -21.33 13.05
CA TYR A 244 13.62 -22.34 13.93
C TYR A 244 14.46 -23.38 13.18
N TYR A 245 14.07 -23.74 11.94
CA TYR A 245 14.79 -24.67 11.09
C TYR A 245 16.24 -24.21 10.84
N TYR A 246 16.42 -22.94 10.42
CA TYR A 246 17.76 -22.39 10.16
C TYR A 246 18.61 -22.22 11.44
N GLN A 247 18.00 -22.18 12.60
CA GLN A 247 18.69 -22.25 13.89
C GLN A 247 19.00 -23.71 14.35
N LYS A 248 18.64 -24.70 13.51
CA LYS A 248 18.76 -26.15 13.85
C LYS A 248 17.90 -26.58 15.05
N LYS A 249 16.89 -25.78 15.41
CA LYS A 249 15.89 -26.07 16.46
C LYS A 249 14.70 -26.80 15.84
N TYR A 250 14.93 -28.06 15.46
CA TYR A 250 13.97 -28.80 14.63
C TYR A 250 12.70 -29.19 15.37
N GLU A 251 12.73 -29.40 16.69
CA GLU A 251 11.51 -29.66 17.47
C GLU A 251 10.59 -28.43 17.54
N GLU A 252 11.14 -27.24 17.75
CA GLU A 252 10.37 -26.01 17.74
C GLU A 252 9.81 -25.75 16.34
N SER A 253 10.60 -25.99 15.30
CA SER A 253 10.16 -25.91 13.90
C SER A 253 8.98 -26.86 13.63
N TRP A 254 9.08 -28.10 14.09
CA TRP A 254 8.00 -29.10 14.01
C TRP A 254 6.72 -28.63 14.69
N ASN A 255 6.84 -28.07 15.89
CA ASN A 255 5.69 -27.58 16.64
C ASN A 255 4.93 -26.46 15.89
N TYR A 256 5.66 -25.57 15.19
CA TYR A 256 5.02 -24.55 14.36
C TYR A 256 4.42 -25.11 13.08
N LEU A 257 5.06 -26.07 12.45
CA LEU A 257 4.53 -26.78 11.29
C LEU A 257 3.20 -27.43 11.61
N MET A 258 3.09 -28.18 12.70
CA MET A 258 1.87 -28.89 13.09
C MET A 258 0.71 -27.95 13.42
N LYS A 259 0.98 -26.74 13.89
CA LYS A 259 -0.06 -25.72 14.15
C LYS A 259 -0.83 -25.27 12.89
N ILE A 260 -0.25 -25.41 11.71
CA ILE A 260 -0.85 -24.94 10.47
C ILE A 260 -1.17 -26.08 9.50
N PHE A 261 -0.51 -27.23 9.65
CA PHE A 261 -0.60 -28.33 8.71
C PHE A 261 -2.05 -28.82 8.52
N ASP A 262 -2.75 -29.09 9.62
CA ASP A 262 -4.12 -29.64 9.58
C ASP A 262 -5.14 -28.64 9.00
N GLU A 263 -4.97 -27.34 9.28
CA GLU A 263 -5.87 -26.30 8.75
C GLU A 263 -5.72 -26.16 7.22
N VAL A 264 -4.50 -26.20 6.71
CA VAL A 264 -4.24 -26.13 5.27
C VAL A 264 -4.64 -27.44 4.57
N ALA A 265 -4.41 -28.59 5.23
CA ALA A 265 -4.81 -29.89 4.69
C ALA A 265 -6.31 -30.00 4.45
N GLN A 266 -7.15 -29.41 5.32
CA GLN A 266 -8.60 -29.33 5.12
C GLN A 266 -9.01 -28.48 3.91
N ARG A 267 -8.15 -27.57 3.46
CA ARG A 267 -8.35 -26.68 2.33
C ARG A 267 -7.32 -26.86 1.20
N LYS A 268 -6.79 -28.07 1.07
CA LYS A 268 -5.75 -28.37 0.08
C LYS A 268 -6.12 -28.03 -1.38
N ASN A 269 -7.40 -28.07 -1.72
CA ASN A 269 -7.87 -27.71 -3.06
C ASN A 269 -7.85 -26.20 -3.31
N ASP A 270 -7.98 -25.39 -2.26
CA ASP A 270 -7.93 -23.92 -2.33
C ASP A 270 -6.49 -23.39 -2.21
N MET A 271 -5.61 -24.18 -1.55
CA MET A 271 -4.21 -23.84 -1.24
C MET A 271 -3.25 -24.98 -1.62
N PRO A 272 -3.25 -25.43 -2.88
CA PRO A 272 -2.50 -26.63 -3.27
C PRO A 272 -0.97 -26.43 -3.19
N LEU A 273 -0.46 -25.23 -3.52
CA LEU A 273 0.96 -24.89 -3.42
C LEU A 273 1.44 -24.90 -1.96
N GLU A 274 0.67 -24.25 -1.10
CA GLU A 274 0.97 -24.17 0.34
C GLU A 274 0.93 -25.56 0.99
N TYR A 275 -0.05 -26.38 0.59
CA TYR A 275 -0.15 -27.75 1.10
C TYR A 275 1.03 -28.60 0.65
N ALA A 276 1.41 -28.60 -0.63
CA ALA A 276 2.57 -29.32 -1.11
C ALA A 276 3.89 -28.84 -0.44
N THR A 277 4.00 -27.53 -0.15
CA THR A 277 5.12 -26.99 0.60
C THR A 277 5.15 -27.52 2.03
N LEU A 278 4.00 -27.61 2.70
CA LEU A 278 3.93 -28.19 4.06
C LEU A 278 4.23 -29.70 4.06
N GLU A 279 3.82 -30.45 3.03
CA GLU A 279 4.20 -31.87 2.88
C GLU A 279 5.72 -32.03 2.77
N ALA A 280 6.38 -31.18 1.96
CA ALA A 280 7.84 -31.17 1.83
C ALA A 280 8.53 -30.78 3.16
N ASN A 281 8.02 -29.75 3.86
CA ASN A 281 8.57 -29.34 5.16
C ASN A 281 8.36 -30.41 6.24
N TYR A 282 7.22 -31.10 6.23
CA TYR A 282 6.97 -32.23 7.11
C TYR A 282 8.01 -33.32 6.91
N ALA A 283 8.24 -33.71 5.65
CA ALA A 283 9.20 -34.75 5.32
C ALA A 283 10.64 -34.33 5.72
N ASP A 284 11.04 -33.09 5.45
CA ASP A 284 12.35 -32.60 5.82
C ASP A 284 12.57 -32.64 7.33
N LEU A 285 11.63 -32.14 8.11
CA LEU A 285 11.72 -32.18 9.58
C LEU A 285 11.65 -33.61 10.13
N SER A 286 10.83 -34.50 9.52
CA SER A 286 10.79 -35.91 9.85
C SER A 286 12.18 -36.58 9.68
N ILE A 287 12.84 -36.26 8.54
CA ILE A 287 14.20 -36.74 8.25
C ILE A 287 15.20 -36.20 9.29
N LYS A 288 15.14 -34.89 9.63
CA LYS A 288 16.04 -34.29 10.63
C LYS A 288 15.86 -34.89 12.05
N LEU A 289 14.59 -35.09 12.44
CA LEU A 289 14.22 -35.61 13.75
C LEU A 289 14.21 -37.15 13.85
N ASN A 290 14.40 -37.85 12.72
CA ASN A 290 14.30 -39.30 12.61
C ASN A 290 12.89 -39.82 13.07
N LYS A 291 11.82 -39.16 12.66
CA LYS A 291 10.42 -39.43 13.01
C LYS A 291 9.60 -39.77 11.77
N ASP A 292 8.72 -40.72 11.86
CA ASP A 292 7.69 -41.03 10.83
C ASP A 292 8.25 -41.08 9.38
N LEU A 293 9.40 -41.77 9.18
CA LEU A 293 10.12 -41.78 7.91
C LEU A 293 9.29 -42.35 6.73
N ASP A 294 8.38 -43.28 6.99
CA ASP A 294 7.50 -43.84 5.95
C ASP A 294 6.47 -42.78 5.48
N LYS A 295 5.94 -42.02 6.42
CA LYS A 295 5.06 -40.88 6.08
C LYS A 295 5.80 -39.76 5.38
N ALA A 296 7.05 -39.50 5.77
CA ALA A 296 7.92 -38.56 5.05
C ALA A 296 8.12 -38.98 3.59
N LYS A 297 8.32 -40.25 3.30
CA LYS A 297 8.44 -40.79 1.94
C LYS A 297 7.17 -40.52 1.12
N ASP A 298 5.99 -40.82 1.67
CA ASP A 298 4.70 -40.56 1.02
C ASP A 298 4.52 -39.06 0.69
N TYR A 299 4.81 -38.18 1.65
CA TYR A 299 4.71 -36.75 1.46
C TYR A 299 5.71 -36.18 0.45
N LEU A 300 6.94 -36.68 0.41
CA LEU A 300 7.91 -36.30 -0.64
C LEU A 300 7.39 -36.65 -2.03
N GLN A 301 6.80 -37.84 -2.20
CA GLN A 301 6.24 -38.27 -3.46
C GLN A 301 5.05 -37.42 -3.91
N LYS A 302 4.14 -37.07 -2.98
CA LYS A 302 3.00 -36.18 -3.25
C LYS A 302 3.47 -34.77 -3.62
N ALA A 303 4.33 -34.17 -2.84
CA ALA A 303 4.90 -32.86 -3.11
C ALA A 303 5.64 -32.84 -4.46
N LYS A 304 6.45 -33.88 -4.76
CA LYS A 304 7.16 -34.02 -6.03
C LYS A 304 6.18 -34.03 -7.21
N SER A 305 5.10 -34.83 -7.13
CA SER A 305 4.08 -34.90 -8.18
C SER A 305 3.39 -33.55 -8.41
N TYR A 306 3.09 -32.82 -7.36
CA TYR A 306 2.53 -31.47 -7.49
C TYR A 306 3.51 -30.51 -8.15
N PHE A 307 4.76 -30.43 -7.66
CA PHE A 307 5.75 -29.53 -8.26
C PHE A 307 6.13 -29.90 -9.69
N GLN A 308 6.03 -31.17 -10.10
CA GLN A 308 6.14 -31.61 -11.49
C GLN A 308 5.02 -31.04 -12.35
N SER A 309 3.77 -31.06 -11.85
CA SER A 309 2.61 -30.55 -12.58
C SER A 309 2.69 -29.04 -12.87
N ILE A 310 3.36 -28.28 -12.01
CA ILE A 310 3.58 -26.82 -12.17
C ILE A 310 4.98 -26.47 -12.71
N LYS A 311 5.76 -27.47 -13.12
CA LYS A 311 7.15 -27.30 -13.61
C LYS A 311 8.07 -26.58 -12.63
N GLY A 312 7.90 -26.82 -11.33
CA GLY A 312 8.69 -26.23 -10.25
C GLY A 312 10.07 -26.88 -10.08
N ILE A 313 10.99 -26.64 -11.02
CA ILE A 313 12.29 -27.33 -11.17
C ILE A 313 13.13 -27.26 -9.90
N ILE A 314 13.24 -26.08 -9.27
CA ILE A 314 14.03 -25.89 -8.03
C ILE A 314 13.44 -26.70 -6.86
N SER A 315 12.10 -26.72 -6.74
CA SER A 315 11.42 -27.49 -5.70
C SER A 315 11.61 -29.00 -5.89
N ILE A 316 11.54 -29.47 -7.14
CA ILE A 316 11.80 -30.89 -7.49
C ILE A 316 13.23 -31.26 -7.12
N TYR A 317 14.21 -30.43 -7.47
CA TYR A 317 15.61 -30.66 -7.12
C TYR A 317 15.82 -30.76 -5.60
N TYR A 318 15.18 -29.88 -4.82
CA TYR A 318 15.23 -29.90 -3.37
C TYR A 318 14.59 -31.18 -2.79
N ILE A 319 13.44 -31.60 -3.32
CA ILE A 319 12.75 -32.82 -2.93
C ILE A 319 13.62 -34.06 -3.24
N MET A 320 14.24 -34.13 -4.41
CA MET A 320 15.15 -35.24 -4.76
C MET A 320 16.35 -35.32 -3.82
N THR A 321 16.86 -34.17 -3.34
CA THR A 321 17.91 -34.11 -2.34
C THR A 321 17.45 -34.70 -0.98
N MET A 322 16.19 -34.42 -0.59
CA MET A 322 15.60 -35.00 0.62
C MET A 322 15.31 -36.51 0.47
N GLU A 323 14.86 -36.95 -0.71
CA GLU A 323 14.67 -38.38 -1.03
C GLU A 323 16.00 -39.13 -0.87
N LEU A 324 17.12 -38.54 -1.35
CA LEU A 324 18.45 -39.11 -1.18
C LEU A 324 18.85 -39.16 0.30
N GLU A 325 18.64 -38.11 1.08
CA GLU A 325 18.90 -38.08 2.50
C GLU A 325 18.09 -39.15 3.26
N LEU A 326 16.81 -39.31 2.90
CA LEU A 326 15.93 -40.31 3.45
C LEU A 326 16.43 -41.75 3.15
N ALA A 327 16.77 -42.03 1.88
CA ALA A 327 17.32 -43.33 1.48
C ALA A 327 18.61 -43.71 2.26
N LEU A 328 19.50 -42.74 2.47
CA LEU A 328 20.68 -42.93 3.29
C LEU A 328 20.33 -43.20 4.76
N LYS A 329 19.35 -42.52 5.33
CA LYS A 329 18.88 -42.79 6.70
C LYS A 329 18.28 -44.17 6.87
N GLN A 330 17.55 -44.63 5.86
CA GLN A 330 17.00 -45.99 5.81
C GLN A 330 18.00 -47.07 5.40
N ASN A 331 19.27 -46.69 5.13
CA ASN A 331 20.33 -47.55 4.61
C ASN A 331 19.97 -48.24 3.28
N ASP A 332 19.10 -47.63 2.47
CA ASP A 332 18.70 -48.08 1.12
C ASP A 332 19.70 -47.53 0.10
N LEU A 333 20.84 -48.16 -0.03
CA LEU A 333 21.92 -47.75 -0.95
C LEU A 333 21.53 -47.97 -2.40
N GLN A 334 20.58 -48.83 -2.73
CA GLN A 334 20.13 -49.06 -4.11
C GLN A 334 19.28 -47.87 -4.59
N THR A 335 18.31 -47.46 -3.80
CA THR A 335 17.53 -46.23 -4.12
C THR A 335 18.41 -44.98 -4.13
N ALA A 336 19.37 -44.89 -3.16
CA ALA A 336 20.33 -43.78 -3.13
C ALA A 336 21.19 -43.70 -4.40
N ALA A 337 21.70 -44.83 -4.92
CA ALA A 337 22.47 -44.87 -6.16
C ALA A 337 21.67 -44.36 -7.37
N HIS A 338 20.40 -44.76 -7.49
CA HIS A 338 19.51 -44.28 -8.55
C HIS A 338 19.26 -42.75 -8.46
N LEU A 339 19.00 -42.23 -7.26
CA LEU A 339 18.81 -40.81 -7.04
C LEU A 339 20.06 -39.99 -7.34
N VAL A 340 21.22 -40.49 -6.97
CA VAL A 340 22.51 -39.86 -7.28
C VAL A 340 22.71 -39.69 -8.80
N GLN A 341 22.37 -40.72 -9.58
CA GLN A 341 22.42 -40.60 -11.06
C GLN A 341 21.50 -39.51 -11.58
N GLN A 342 20.28 -39.43 -11.09
CA GLN A 342 19.32 -38.41 -11.51
C GLN A 342 19.80 -36.99 -11.13
N ILE A 343 20.25 -36.77 -9.90
CA ILE A 343 20.71 -35.45 -9.41
C ILE A 343 21.98 -35.00 -10.14
N SER A 344 22.85 -35.92 -10.52
CA SER A 344 24.12 -35.61 -11.23
C SER A 344 23.91 -35.21 -12.67
N HIS A 345 22.81 -35.62 -13.31
CA HIS A 345 22.51 -35.27 -14.72
C HIS A 345 22.02 -33.81 -14.86
N ASP A 346 21.51 -33.19 -13.80
CA ASP A 346 20.95 -31.83 -13.78
C ASP A 346 22.01 -30.75 -13.44
N SER A 347 23.29 -30.97 -13.74
CA SER A 347 24.40 -30.05 -13.44
C SER A 347 24.30 -28.66 -14.12
N THR A 348 23.39 -28.49 -15.09
CA THR A 348 23.16 -27.24 -15.82
C THR A 348 22.14 -26.30 -15.16
N LEU A 349 21.47 -26.75 -14.10
CA LEU A 349 20.46 -25.94 -13.41
C LEU A 349 21.11 -24.87 -12.54
N ASN A 350 20.69 -23.63 -12.70
CA ASN A 350 21.07 -22.53 -11.81
C ASN A 350 20.28 -22.66 -10.49
N VAL A 351 20.78 -23.53 -9.60
CA VAL A 351 20.18 -23.84 -8.31
C VAL A 351 20.77 -22.91 -7.23
N PRO A 352 19.96 -22.38 -6.30
CA PRO A 352 20.46 -21.57 -5.19
C PRO A 352 21.59 -22.27 -4.43
N ILE A 353 22.60 -21.50 -4.05
CA ILE A 353 23.89 -22.00 -3.53
C ILE A 353 23.73 -22.82 -2.25
N ASN A 354 22.76 -22.47 -1.38
CA ASN A 354 22.42 -23.23 -0.16
C ASN A 354 21.85 -24.62 -0.47
N TYR A 355 21.14 -24.80 -1.59
CA TYR A 355 20.66 -26.12 -2.02
C TYR A 355 21.80 -26.96 -2.61
N GLN A 356 22.74 -26.32 -3.32
CA GLN A 356 23.95 -26.98 -3.78
C GLN A 356 24.80 -27.47 -2.59
N GLN A 357 24.96 -26.65 -1.57
CA GLN A 357 25.67 -27.03 -0.35
C GLN A 357 25.03 -28.26 0.29
N ARG A 358 23.73 -28.25 0.54
CA ARG A 358 23.04 -29.42 1.13
C ARG A 358 23.20 -30.69 0.29
N ARG A 359 23.02 -30.55 -1.04
CA ARG A 359 23.26 -31.70 -1.94
C ARG A 359 24.66 -32.25 -1.78
N ASN A 360 25.69 -31.41 -1.78
CA ASN A 360 27.08 -31.83 -1.70
C ASN A 360 27.37 -32.51 -0.36
N GLU A 361 26.83 -32.04 0.75
CA GLU A 361 26.90 -32.70 2.06
C GLU A 361 26.34 -34.12 2.00
N ILE A 362 25.16 -34.31 1.39
CA ILE A 362 24.51 -35.62 1.30
C ILE A 362 25.22 -36.54 0.31
N LEU A 363 25.69 -36.03 -0.82
CA LEU A 363 26.50 -36.80 -1.80
C LEU A 363 27.81 -37.25 -1.18
N THR A 364 28.47 -36.41 -0.40
CA THR A 364 29.70 -36.77 0.32
C THR A 364 29.44 -37.94 1.28
N GLU A 365 28.31 -37.88 2.01
CA GLU A 365 27.92 -38.98 2.92
C GLU A 365 27.63 -40.27 2.14
N TYR A 366 26.90 -40.19 1.01
CA TYR A 366 26.66 -41.33 0.13
C TYR A 366 27.98 -41.98 -0.33
N TYR A 367 28.92 -41.20 -0.90
CA TYR A 367 30.17 -41.74 -1.39
C TYR A 367 31.07 -42.33 -0.29
N LYS A 368 31.05 -41.77 0.91
CA LYS A 368 31.71 -42.37 2.09
C LYS A 368 31.13 -43.73 2.43
N ARG A 369 29.79 -43.89 2.43
CA ARG A 369 29.10 -45.14 2.77
C ARG A 369 29.40 -46.27 1.78
N ILE A 370 29.54 -45.94 0.49
CA ILE A 370 29.90 -46.94 -0.54
C ILE A 370 31.42 -47.15 -0.68
N GLY A 371 32.24 -46.52 0.19
CA GLY A 371 33.69 -46.65 0.18
C GLY A 371 34.42 -45.87 -0.92
N ASN A 372 33.73 -45.04 -1.69
CA ASN A 372 34.35 -44.21 -2.72
C ASN A 372 34.86 -42.90 -2.13
N TYR A 373 35.92 -42.96 -1.37
CA TYR A 373 36.51 -41.79 -0.67
C TYR A 373 37.09 -40.75 -1.64
N HIS A 374 37.57 -41.19 -2.82
CA HIS A 374 38.08 -40.27 -3.84
C HIS A 374 36.99 -39.30 -4.29
N LYS A 375 35.79 -39.83 -4.63
CA LYS A 375 34.67 -39.03 -5.07
C LYS A 375 34.09 -38.14 -3.95
N ALA A 376 34.11 -38.65 -2.71
CA ALA A 376 33.73 -37.86 -1.53
C ALA A 376 34.69 -36.67 -1.32
N LEU A 377 35.99 -36.86 -1.52
CA LEU A 377 36.98 -35.77 -1.42
C LEU A 377 36.82 -34.74 -2.53
N GLU A 378 36.65 -35.20 -3.79
CA GLU A 378 36.38 -34.32 -4.94
C GLU A 378 35.19 -33.36 -4.67
N ILE A 379 34.09 -33.89 -4.12
CA ILE A 379 32.90 -33.06 -3.77
C ILE A 379 33.23 -32.09 -2.64
N LEU A 380 33.96 -32.51 -1.61
CA LEU A 380 34.38 -31.64 -0.51
C LEU A 380 35.27 -30.49 -1.00
N GLU A 381 36.21 -30.77 -1.91
CA GLU A 381 37.05 -29.75 -2.51
C GLU A 381 36.25 -28.71 -3.32
N THR A 382 35.20 -29.14 -4.03
CA THR A 382 34.28 -28.21 -4.69
C THR A 382 33.38 -27.42 -3.74
N GLN A 383 33.16 -27.93 -2.52
CA GLN A 383 32.34 -27.32 -1.50
C GLN A 383 33.06 -26.15 -0.78
N LEU A 384 34.36 -26.22 -0.58
CA LEU A 384 35.12 -25.18 0.12
C LEU A 384 34.97 -23.77 -0.49
N PRO A 385 35.16 -23.55 -1.82
CA PRO A 385 34.95 -22.26 -2.43
C PRO A 385 33.47 -21.82 -2.38
N ILE A 386 32.50 -22.75 -2.37
CA ILE A 386 31.08 -22.48 -2.21
C ILE A 386 30.82 -21.90 -0.80
N GLU A 387 31.39 -22.54 0.27
CA GLU A 387 31.25 -22.06 1.64
C GLU A 387 31.85 -20.67 1.85
N ASP A 388 33.03 -20.41 1.26
CA ASP A 388 33.69 -19.12 1.35
C ASP A 388 32.88 -18.04 0.59
N SER A 389 32.30 -18.39 -0.57
CA SER A 389 31.41 -17.52 -1.32
C SER A 389 30.15 -17.19 -0.53
N ILE A 390 29.49 -18.18 0.08
CA ILE A 390 28.32 -17.98 0.94
C ILE A 390 28.66 -17.03 2.10
N ARG A 391 29.77 -17.27 2.78
CA ARG A 391 30.19 -16.45 3.92
C ARG A 391 30.47 -15.00 3.52
N SER A 392 31.14 -14.80 2.39
CA SER A 392 31.42 -13.47 1.83
C SER A 392 30.13 -12.75 1.42
N GLU A 393 29.21 -13.48 0.77
CA GLU A 393 27.91 -12.92 0.35
C GLU A 393 27.03 -12.57 1.56
N GLU A 394 26.97 -13.42 2.57
CA GLU A 394 26.25 -13.14 3.84
C GLU A 394 26.79 -11.88 4.51
N HIS A 395 28.12 -11.73 4.58
CA HIS A 395 28.75 -10.55 5.15
C HIS A 395 28.43 -9.27 4.35
N ASN A 396 28.59 -9.33 3.03
CA ASN A 396 28.30 -8.20 2.13
C ASN A 396 26.82 -7.80 2.20
N ASN A 397 25.91 -8.77 2.18
CA ASN A 397 24.48 -8.55 2.31
C ASN A 397 24.11 -7.92 3.66
N TYR A 398 24.73 -8.37 4.74
CA TYR A 398 24.51 -7.79 6.06
C TYR A 398 24.98 -6.32 6.13
N VAL A 399 26.18 -6.02 5.61
CA VAL A 399 26.71 -4.64 5.57
C VAL A 399 25.83 -3.75 4.69
N ALA A 400 25.45 -4.22 3.50
CA ALA A 400 24.59 -3.47 2.60
C ALA A 400 23.18 -3.21 3.21
N GLU A 401 22.65 -4.19 3.95
CA GLU A 401 21.40 -4.03 4.68
C GLU A 401 21.49 -2.98 5.77
N LEU A 402 22.59 -2.95 6.53
CA LEU A 402 22.82 -1.92 7.55
C LEU A 402 22.92 -0.53 6.93
N ASP A 403 23.63 -0.37 5.82
CA ASP A 403 23.75 0.91 5.11
C ASP A 403 22.38 1.40 4.58
N LEU A 404 21.63 0.52 3.94
CA LEU A 404 20.28 0.85 3.48
C LEU A 404 19.33 1.18 4.62
N ARG A 405 19.44 0.48 5.75
CA ARG A 405 18.67 0.76 6.96
C ARG A 405 19.01 2.15 7.49
N TYR A 406 20.29 2.47 7.62
CA TYR A 406 20.74 3.79 8.07
C TYR A 406 20.24 4.91 7.15
N LYS A 407 20.39 4.76 5.83
CA LYS A 407 19.87 5.71 4.84
C LYS A 407 18.36 5.89 4.92
N ASN A 408 17.64 4.80 5.11
CA ASN A 408 16.18 4.84 5.25
C ASN A 408 15.77 5.55 6.54
N ASP A 409 16.37 5.23 7.68
CA ASP A 409 16.08 5.83 8.97
C ASP A 409 16.36 7.34 8.98
N THR A 410 17.47 7.75 8.38
CA THR A 410 17.81 9.18 8.23
C THR A 410 16.84 9.91 7.30
N THR A 411 16.38 9.27 6.21
CA THR A 411 15.38 9.83 5.30
C THR A 411 14.03 9.97 6.02
N HIS A 412 13.63 8.99 6.82
CA HIS A 412 12.41 9.06 7.62
C HIS A 412 12.45 10.18 8.65
N LEU A 413 13.58 10.37 9.31
CA LEU A 413 13.77 11.47 10.25
C LEU A 413 13.63 12.82 9.55
N LYS A 414 14.31 13.00 8.42
CA LYS A 414 14.20 14.22 7.60
C LYS A 414 12.76 14.49 7.15
N ASN A 415 12.06 13.46 6.67
CA ASN A 415 10.67 13.59 6.24
C ASN A 415 9.74 13.94 7.43
N ARG A 416 9.94 13.36 8.62
CA ARG A 416 9.20 13.74 9.83
C ARG A 416 9.40 15.20 10.21
N ILE A 417 10.65 15.68 10.16
CA ILE A 417 10.98 17.07 10.44
C ILE A 417 10.30 17.98 9.42
N MET A 418 10.37 17.66 8.13
CA MET A 418 9.73 18.42 7.07
C MET A 418 8.20 18.47 7.22
N ILE A 419 7.55 17.33 7.48
CA ILE A 419 6.10 17.27 7.71
C ILE A 419 5.71 18.07 8.96
N ASN A 420 6.51 18.02 10.02
CA ASN A 420 6.24 18.79 11.24
C ASN A 420 6.37 20.30 11.00
N ASN A 421 7.38 20.71 10.21
CA ASN A 421 7.54 22.11 9.81
C ASN A 421 6.36 22.60 8.96
N GLN A 422 5.93 21.82 7.96
CA GLN A 422 4.76 22.14 7.16
C GLN A 422 3.48 22.25 8.00
N LYS A 423 3.28 21.34 8.97
CA LYS A 423 2.14 21.42 9.90
C LYS A 423 2.18 22.70 10.75
N ASN A 424 3.37 23.12 11.18
CA ASN A 424 3.52 24.35 11.92
C ASN A 424 3.24 25.59 11.05
N GLU A 425 3.73 25.60 9.80
CA GLU A 425 3.41 26.66 8.83
C GLU A 425 1.91 26.77 8.57
N ILE A 426 1.21 25.63 8.37
CA ILE A 426 -0.24 25.62 8.19
C ILE A 426 -0.95 26.19 9.42
N LYS A 427 -0.52 25.82 10.64
CA LYS A 427 -1.09 26.36 11.88
C LYS A 427 -0.89 27.87 12.01
N THR A 428 0.31 28.37 11.62
CA THR A 428 0.62 29.79 11.63
C THR A 428 -0.29 30.55 10.64
N LEU A 429 -0.43 30.01 9.42
CA LEU A 429 -1.31 30.57 8.40
C LEU A 429 -2.80 30.57 8.86
N GLN A 430 -3.25 29.51 9.49
CA GLN A 430 -4.60 29.45 10.07
C GLN A 430 -4.83 30.50 11.14
N LEU A 431 -3.81 30.77 12.00
CA LEU A 431 -3.86 31.81 13.02
C LEU A 431 -3.93 33.20 12.38
N GLU A 432 -3.10 33.46 11.35
CA GLU A 432 -3.10 34.72 10.61
C GLU A 432 -4.48 35.01 9.95
N VAL A 433 -5.06 34.00 9.31
CA VAL A 433 -6.39 34.10 8.72
C VAL A 433 -7.45 34.34 9.79
N ALA A 434 -7.38 33.69 10.94
CA ALA A 434 -8.29 33.91 12.05
C ALA A 434 -8.17 35.35 12.60
N LEU A 435 -6.97 35.85 12.81
CA LEU A 435 -6.72 37.24 13.23
C LEU A 435 -7.23 38.25 12.20
N GLY A 436 -7.00 38.01 10.91
CA GLY A 436 -7.52 38.84 9.82
C GLY A 436 -9.06 38.90 9.82
N THR A 437 -9.73 37.77 10.03
CA THR A 437 -11.20 37.71 10.09
C THR A 437 -11.74 38.50 11.29
N VAL A 438 -11.10 38.40 12.46
CA VAL A 438 -11.48 39.18 13.67
C VAL A 438 -11.34 40.69 13.42
N LEU A 439 -10.23 41.12 12.78
CA LEU A 439 -10.03 42.52 12.42
C LEU A 439 -11.10 43.04 11.45
N ILE A 440 -11.43 42.26 10.43
CA ILE A 440 -12.50 42.64 9.47
C ILE A 440 -13.85 42.77 10.19
N LEU A 441 -14.20 41.82 11.06
CA LEU A 441 -15.41 41.89 11.85
C LEU A 441 -15.43 43.13 12.77
N GLY A 442 -14.31 43.45 13.41
CA GLY A 442 -14.14 44.66 14.19
C GLY A 442 -14.38 45.94 13.41
N LEU A 443 -13.81 46.02 12.20
CA LEU A 443 -14.03 47.15 11.30
C LEU A 443 -15.49 47.28 10.85
N ILE A 444 -16.17 46.18 10.59
CA ILE A 444 -17.59 46.17 10.23
C ILE A 444 -18.43 46.70 11.40
N VAL A 445 -18.17 46.25 12.61
CA VAL A 445 -18.88 46.73 13.83
C VAL A 445 -18.61 48.22 14.04
N TYR A 446 -17.35 48.64 13.96
CA TYR A 446 -16.98 50.08 14.02
C TYR A 446 -17.72 50.91 12.97
N PHE A 447 -17.79 50.46 11.72
CA PHE A 447 -18.47 51.17 10.64
C PHE A 447 -19.98 51.26 10.86
N ILE A 448 -20.60 50.22 11.41
CA ILE A 448 -22.02 50.21 11.77
C ILE A 448 -22.26 51.21 12.92
N GLU A 449 -21.42 51.23 13.94
CA GLU A 449 -21.52 52.18 15.05
C GLU A 449 -21.30 53.64 14.59
N TYR A 450 -20.29 53.88 13.71
CA TYR A 450 -20.05 55.18 13.10
C TYR A 450 -21.27 55.67 12.32
N LYS A 451 -21.85 54.81 11.50
CA LYS A 451 -23.12 55.18 10.75
C LYS A 451 -24.27 55.47 11.71
N ARG A 452 -24.39 54.74 12.80
CA ARG A 452 -25.43 55.00 13.82
C ARG A 452 -25.23 56.37 14.52
N ARG A 453 -23.99 56.73 14.85
CA ARG A 453 -23.65 58.06 15.42
C ARG A 453 -23.95 59.18 14.42
N VAL A 454 -23.53 59.06 13.20
CA VAL A 454 -23.81 60.05 12.15
C VAL A 454 -25.30 60.24 11.96
N ARG A 455 -26.08 59.15 11.90
CA ARG A 455 -27.56 59.24 11.82
C ARG A 455 -28.21 59.92 13.02
N LYS A 456 -27.74 59.65 14.24
CA LYS A 456 -28.20 60.29 15.45
C LYS A 456 -27.94 61.81 15.44
N ASN A 457 -26.75 62.21 15.02
CA ASN A 457 -26.38 63.60 14.92
C ASN A 457 -27.25 64.35 13.87
N GLN A 458 -27.41 63.73 12.72
CA GLN A 458 -28.32 64.31 11.68
C GLN A 458 -29.78 64.43 12.16
N GLN A 459 -30.29 63.47 12.92
CA GLN A 459 -31.62 63.54 13.49
C GLN A 459 -31.73 64.64 14.57
N GLN A 460 -30.66 64.86 15.38
CA GLN A 460 -30.61 65.94 16.35
C GLN A 460 -30.59 67.33 15.67
N GLU A 461 -29.74 67.50 14.67
CA GLU A 461 -29.69 68.71 13.86
C GLU A 461 -31.03 69.00 13.17
N PHE A 462 -31.63 67.94 12.57
CA PHE A 462 -32.97 68.09 11.98
C PHE A 462 -34.04 68.50 13.00
N LYS A 463 -34.02 67.93 14.22
CA LYS A 463 -34.94 68.34 15.30
C LYS A 463 -34.71 69.76 15.73
N GLN A 464 -33.44 70.23 15.84
CA GLN A 464 -33.11 71.59 16.13
C GLN A 464 -33.61 72.57 15.08
N HIS A 465 -33.39 72.25 13.80
CA HIS A 465 -33.94 73.07 12.69
C HIS A 465 -35.47 73.13 12.70
N ILE A 466 -36.16 72.02 12.97
CA ILE A 466 -37.62 72.02 13.10
C ILE A 466 -38.06 72.91 14.29
N TYR A 467 -37.35 72.82 15.42
CA TYR A 467 -37.64 73.65 16.58
C TYR A 467 -37.40 75.13 16.29
N GLU A 468 -36.31 75.51 15.64
CA GLU A 468 -36.04 76.89 15.23
C GLU A 468 -37.09 77.42 14.26
N ILE A 469 -37.44 76.62 13.26
CA ILE A 469 -38.55 76.99 12.31
C ILE A 469 -39.88 77.19 13.04
N SER A 470 -40.17 76.30 14.00
CA SER A 470 -41.42 76.44 14.82
C SER A 470 -41.38 77.71 15.67
N LYS A 471 -40.22 78.03 16.26
CA LYS A 471 -40.04 79.23 17.08
C LYS A 471 -40.21 80.51 16.20
N LEU A 472 -39.57 80.51 15.05
CA LEU A 472 -39.74 81.63 14.07
C LEU A 472 -41.19 81.78 13.58
N LYS A 473 -41.88 80.68 13.31
CA LYS A 473 -43.30 80.68 12.96
C LYS A 473 -44.16 81.26 14.10
N MET A 474 -43.91 80.90 15.31
CA MET A 474 -44.63 81.43 16.47
C MET A 474 -44.29 82.88 16.73
N GLN A 475 -43.08 83.37 16.53
CA GLN A 475 -42.73 84.76 16.57
C GLN A 475 -43.48 85.56 15.43
N ASN A 476 -43.49 85.07 14.25
CA ASN A 476 -44.15 85.66 13.11
C ASN A 476 -45.71 85.74 13.32
N ILE A 477 -46.28 84.72 13.94
CA ILE A 477 -47.72 84.76 14.35
C ILE A 477 -47.92 85.78 15.46
N ARG A 478 -47.01 85.90 16.41
CA ARG A 478 -47.08 86.87 17.52
C ARG A 478 -46.97 88.32 17.02
N GLU A 479 -46.09 88.57 16.02
CA GLU A 479 -45.92 89.88 15.39
C GLU A 479 -47.12 90.30 14.46
N LYS A 480 -47.76 89.28 13.86
CA LYS A 480 -48.96 89.55 13.03
C LYS A 480 -50.23 89.65 13.82
N ILE A 481 -50.32 89.19 15.07
CA ILE A 481 -51.43 89.42 15.96
C ILE A 481 -51.21 90.75 16.64
N SER A 482 -51.71 91.79 16.00
CA SER A 482 -51.69 93.14 16.57
C SER A 482 -52.32 93.13 17.98
N PRO A 483 -51.65 93.77 18.98
CA PRO A 483 -52.28 93.91 20.32
C PRO A 483 -53.68 94.45 20.27
N HIS A 484 -53.99 95.23 19.30
CA HIS A 484 -55.31 95.80 19.03
C HIS A 484 -56.41 94.79 18.64
N PHE A 485 -55.98 93.71 17.94
CA PHE A 485 -56.87 92.61 17.56
C PHE A 485 -57.17 91.67 18.74
N LEU A 486 -56.21 91.38 19.61
CA LEU A 486 -56.41 90.59 20.85
C LEU A 486 -57.33 91.39 21.83
N PHE A 487 -57.12 92.69 21.95
CA PHE A 487 -57.96 93.53 22.75
C PHE A 487 -59.42 93.58 22.23
N ASN A 488 -59.63 93.62 20.94
CA ASN A 488 -61.01 93.66 20.32
C ASN A 488 -61.69 92.28 20.48
N VAL A 489 -60.96 91.14 20.40
CA VAL A 489 -61.53 89.79 20.59
C VAL A 489 -61.91 89.61 22.08
N LEU A 490 -61.04 89.99 23.01
CA LEU A 490 -61.30 89.88 24.44
C LEU A 490 -62.44 90.84 24.87
N ASN A 491 -62.55 92.06 24.36
CA ASN A 491 -63.64 93.00 24.67
C ASN A 491 -64.96 92.53 24.11
N ASN A 492 -65.01 91.83 22.96
CA ASN A 492 -66.24 91.27 22.41
C ASN A 492 -66.73 90.05 23.21
N GLU A 493 -65.88 89.30 23.86
CA GLU A 493 -66.32 88.17 24.72
C GLU A 493 -66.77 88.66 26.13
N ILE A 494 -66.20 89.80 26.59
CA ILE A 494 -66.60 90.37 27.92
C ILE A 494 -67.92 91.06 27.83
N ASN A 495 -68.40 91.51 26.64
CA ASN A 495 -69.67 92.18 26.44
C ASN A 495 -70.78 91.21 26.00
N GLN A 496 -70.60 89.90 26.02
CA GLN A 496 -71.63 88.88 25.78
C GLN A 496 -71.98 88.00 27.00
N HIS A 497 -71.59 88.43 28.23
CA HIS A 497 -72.07 87.81 29.43
C HIS A 497 -72.68 88.89 30.36
#